data_6d7923d8d67a592d28e516ae6d987c40
#
_entry.id   6d7923d8d67a592d28e516ae6d987c40
#
_cell.length_a   1.000
_cell.length_b   1.000
_cell.length_c   1.000
_cell.angle_alpha   90.00
_cell.angle_beta   90.00
_cell.angle_gamma   90.00
#
_symmetry.space_group_name_H-M   'P 1'
#
loop_
_entity.id
_entity.type
_entity.pdbx_description
1 polymer ?
#
loop_
_entity_poly.entity_id
_entity_poly.type
_entity_poly.pdbx_seq_one_letter_code
_entity_poly.pdbx_strand_id
1 'polypeptide(L)'
;IKSGLGAGKQINMSAQDTDNANAVSDALSFTNPTTSAHASKQVVAGVDSSFTFDGITITRPNNKITDLVQGVTLDLNATSSAAIEIGAAYDETQALDILTAFVTEVNTLRTSMTNMTDMGIDGGEGGPLRGDTLIRSYINRLKSITTTPISNYKEDPIYLSNFGVMTELDGSLSIDTIKFSEYFKSNPSDFAALTQNRVTSGSDLVQATGTGSLYKEGTYDLSLTSADSRQTFSAATLDGVSMVLEGGVFKGDSSNTLGINITPFSGAPDTKIFIGNSLINSLRDFSKSVLTPGNAIDSKISNYNEEITTHEEELLKLETAMETTRARYVEQFAAMETAVSSFKKTGEYLTNFMESWRAGLK
;
A
#
# COMPACT_ATOMS: atom_id res chain seq x y z
N ILE A 1 48.77 -5.54 4.52
CA ILE A 1 47.73 -5.62 3.48
C ILE A 1 46.75 -6.72 3.92
N LYS A 2 45.46 -6.44 3.89
CA LYS A 2 44.40 -7.41 4.19
C LYS A 2 43.55 -7.63 2.94
N SER A 3 43.18 -8.88 2.68
CA SER A 3 42.16 -9.21 1.66
C SER A 3 40.75 -8.97 2.23
N GLY A 4 39.75 -9.15 1.39
CA GLY A 4 38.38 -9.36 1.85
C GLY A 4 38.23 -10.64 2.67
N LEU A 5 37.05 -10.86 3.26
CA LEU A 5 36.74 -12.08 4.03
C LEU A 5 36.57 -13.30 3.11
N GLY A 6 36.84 -14.49 3.65
CA GLY A 6 36.62 -15.78 3.01
C GLY A 6 37.88 -16.43 2.40
N ALA A 7 37.85 -17.75 2.32
CA ALA A 7 38.98 -18.57 1.82
C ALA A 7 39.34 -18.26 0.35
N GLY A 8 38.36 -17.86 -0.46
CA GLY A 8 38.58 -17.50 -1.86
C GLY A 8 39.15 -16.10 -2.08
N LYS A 9 39.29 -15.27 -1.04
CA LYS A 9 39.78 -13.88 -1.13
C LYS A 9 41.28 -13.80 -0.81
N GLN A 10 42.07 -14.16 -1.76
CA GLN A 10 43.54 -14.17 -1.65
C GLN A 10 44.14 -12.87 -2.19
N ILE A 11 45.23 -12.41 -1.58
CA ILE A 11 46.04 -11.32 -2.07
C ILE A 11 47.15 -11.94 -2.98
N ASN A 12 47.13 -11.58 -4.23
CA ASN A 12 48.19 -11.86 -5.16
C ASN A 12 49.01 -10.59 -5.39
N MET A 13 50.31 -10.68 -5.21
CA MET A 13 51.23 -9.57 -5.45
C MET A 13 52.29 -10.02 -6.46
N SER A 14 52.53 -9.20 -7.44
CA SER A 14 53.66 -9.40 -8.36
C SER A 14 54.53 -8.15 -8.32
N ALA A 15 55.83 -8.32 -8.22
CA ALA A 15 56.83 -7.30 -8.38
C ALA A 15 57.77 -7.72 -9.47
N GLN A 16 58.22 -6.75 -10.27
CA GLN A 16 59.18 -6.98 -11.33
C GLN A 16 60.45 -6.21 -11.03
N ASP A 17 61.57 -6.90 -11.12
CA ASP A 17 62.91 -6.29 -10.96
C ASP A 17 63.43 -5.83 -12.32
N THR A 18 63.96 -4.63 -12.43
CA THR A 18 64.42 -4.06 -13.68
C THR A 18 65.86 -4.41 -14.02
N ASP A 19 66.59 -4.97 -13.04
CA ASP A 19 68.01 -5.36 -13.17
C ASP A 19 68.24 -6.86 -13.32
N ASN A 20 67.20 -7.65 -13.43
CA ASN A 20 67.19 -9.13 -13.49
C ASN A 20 67.85 -9.84 -12.29
N ALA A 21 68.06 -9.15 -11.18
CA ALA A 21 68.63 -9.76 -9.98
C ALA A 21 67.63 -10.58 -9.15
N ASN A 22 66.32 -10.50 -9.45
CA ASN A 22 65.19 -11.20 -8.83
C ASN A 22 65.00 -10.96 -7.31
N ALA A 23 65.90 -10.18 -6.67
CA ALA A 23 65.88 -10.05 -5.20
C ALA A 23 64.63 -9.33 -4.71
N VAL A 24 64.15 -8.32 -5.38
CA VAL A 24 62.96 -7.57 -5.01
C VAL A 24 61.69 -8.33 -5.44
N SER A 25 61.70 -8.94 -6.64
CA SER A 25 60.60 -9.75 -7.10
C SER A 25 60.38 -10.98 -6.19
N ASP A 26 61.43 -11.65 -5.77
CA ASP A 26 61.40 -12.77 -4.84
C ASP A 26 60.98 -12.35 -3.44
N ALA A 27 61.37 -11.15 -3.02
CA ALA A 27 60.99 -10.63 -1.71
C ALA A 27 59.51 -10.20 -1.61
N LEU A 28 58.93 -9.64 -2.69
CA LEU A 28 57.61 -9.01 -2.68
C LEU A 28 56.53 -9.77 -3.41
N SER A 29 56.87 -10.56 -4.44
CA SER A 29 55.86 -11.30 -5.19
C SER A 29 55.39 -12.52 -4.40
N PHE A 30 54.09 -12.75 -4.35
CA PHE A 30 53.51 -14.00 -4.01
C PHE A 30 52.15 -14.20 -4.68
N THR A 31 51.92 -15.37 -5.17
CA THR A 31 50.64 -15.80 -5.72
C THR A 31 50.29 -17.10 -5.00
N ASN A 32 49.15 -17.43 -4.70
CA ASN A 32 48.73 -18.64 -3.99
C ASN A 32 49.63 -18.99 -2.77
N PRO A 33 49.34 -18.47 -1.60
CA PRO A 33 50.15 -18.60 -0.37
C PRO A 33 50.30 -20.05 0.11
N THR A 34 49.45 -21.01 -0.35
CA THR A 34 49.51 -22.40 0.08
C THR A 34 50.49 -23.27 -0.75
N THR A 35 50.79 -22.84 -1.97
CA THR A 35 51.60 -23.68 -2.92
C THR A 35 52.84 -22.94 -3.43
N SER A 36 53.03 -21.66 -3.17
CA SER A 36 54.19 -20.91 -3.64
C SER A 36 55.35 -20.96 -2.64
N ALA A 37 56.58 -20.72 -3.13
CA ALA A 37 57.79 -20.56 -2.29
C ALA A 37 57.67 -19.40 -1.26
N HIS A 38 56.62 -18.60 -1.35
CA HIS A 38 56.36 -17.44 -0.47
C HIS A 38 55.21 -17.69 0.53
N ALA A 39 54.77 -18.91 0.72
CA ALA A 39 53.75 -19.30 1.71
C ALA A 39 54.08 -18.80 3.14
N SER A 40 55.36 -18.75 3.47
CA SER A 40 55.84 -18.26 4.80
C SER A 40 55.61 -16.77 5.00
N LYS A 41 55.32 -16.00 3.96
CA LYS A 41 54.98 -14.58 4.06
C LYS A 41 53.50 -14.29 4.42
N GLN A 42 52.68 -15.34 4.37
CA GLN A 42 51.29 -15.24 4.82
C GLN A 42 51.23 -15.37 6.33
N VAL A 43 50.79 -14.32 7.00
CA VAL A 43 50.62 -14.32 8.44
C VAL A 43 49.34 -14.98 8.88
N VAL A 44 48.28 -14.79 8.14
CA VAL A 44 46.96 -15.39 8.39
C VAL A 44 46.34 -15.78 7.05
N ALA A 45 45.98 -17.05 6.93
CA ALA A 45 45.19 -17.53 5.79
C ALA A 45 43.76 -17.03 5.89
N GLY A 46 43.18 -16.67 4.75
CA GLY A 46 41.73 -16.40 4.68
C GLY A 46 40.99 -17.72 4.87
N VAL A 47 40.03 -17.72 5.79
CA VAL A 47 39.10 -18.83 6.02
C VAL A 47 37.67 -18.35 5.90
N ASP A 48 36.80 -19.24 5.47
CA ASP A 48 35.37 -18.98 5.47
C ASP A 48 34.86 -19.00 6.93
N SER A 49 33.82 -18.24 7.22
CA SER A 49 33.12 -18.36 8.49
C SER A 49 32.41 -19.71 8.56
N SER A 50 32.56 -20.40 9.67
CA SER A 50 31.91 -21.68 9.95
C SER A 50 31.22 -21.59 11.31
N PHE A 51 29.95 -21.93 11.36
CA PHE A 51 29.15 -21.93 12.57
C PHE A 51 28.08 -23.02 12.48
N THR A 52 27.58 -23.43 13.64
CA THR A 52 26.47 -24.38 13.72
C THR A 52 25.18 -23.63 14.00
N PHE A 53 24.19 -23.82 13.16
CA PHE A 53 22.86 -23.27 13.36
C PHE A 53 21.88 -24.43 13.46
N ASP A 54 21.17 -24.51 14.55
CA ASP A 54 20.22 -25.58 14.88
C ASP A 54 20.77 -27.00 14.63
N GLY A 55 22.02 -27.23 15.07
CA GLY A 55 22.73 -28.52 14.90
C GLY A 55 23.36 -28.76 13.51
N ILE A 56 23.14 -27.84 12.55
CA ILE A 56 23.69 -27.98 11.18
C ILE A 56 24.88 -27.03 11.02
N THR A 57 26.03 -27.60 10.56
CA THR A 57 27.21 -26.77 10.26
C THR A 57 27.03 -26.04 8.94
N ILE A 58 27.15 -24.72 8.99
CA ILE A 58 27.01 -23.81 7.84
C ILE A 58 28.33 -23.08 7.63
N THR A 59 28.76 -23.02 6.37
CA THR A 59 29.97 -22.29 5.96
C THR A 59 29.59 -21.17 4.99
N ARG A 60 30.13 -19.98 5.22
CA ARG A 60 29.92 -18.81 4.36
C ARG A 60 31.20 -18.04 4.13
N PRO A 61 31.41 -17.43 2.95
CA PRO A 61 32.62 -16.67 2.64
C PRO A 61 32.70 -15.32 3.36
N ASN A 62 31.63 -14.89 4.03
CA ASN A 62 31.53 -13.62 4.74
C ASN A 62 31.03 -13.86 6.16
N ASN A 63 31.33 -12.91 7.05
CA ASN A 63 30.81 -12.90 8.43
C ASN A 63 29.39 -12.28 8.52
N LYS A 64 28.92 -11.63 7.47
CA LYS A 64 27.58 -11.07 7.39
C LYS A 64 26.68 -12.02 6.61
N ILE A 65 25.77 -12.68 7.30
CA ILE A 65 24.90 -13.73 6.76
C ILE A 65 23.49 -13.17 6.62
N THR A 66 22.96 -13.11 5.41
CA THR A 66 21.64 -12.53 5.11
C THR A 66 20.67 -13.55 4.49
N ASP A 67 21.14 -14.76 4.27
CA ASP A 67 20.45 -15.80 3.51
C ASP A 67 19.98 -16.99 4.39
N LEU A 68 20.18 -16.92 5.70
CA LEU A 68 19.85 -18.03 6.61
C LEU A 68 18.42 -17.95 7.13
N VAL A 69 18.01 -16.77 7.58
CA VAL A 69 16.66 -16.51 8.09
C VAL A 69 16.12 -15.29 7.39
N GLN A 70 14.95 -15.41 6.81
CA GLN A 70 14.33 -14.29 6.07
C GLN A 70 14.12 -13.07 6.98
N GLY A 71 14.63 -11.92 6.55
CA GLY A 71 14.53 -10.66 7.29
C GLY A 71 15.52 -10.50 8.45
N VAL A 72 16.39 -11.50 8.69
CA VAL A 72 17.43 -11.45 9.74
C VAL A 72 18.81 -11.39 9.12
N THR A 73 19.65 -10.49 9.60
CA THR A 73 21.07 -10.44 9.28
C THR A 73 21.86 -10.87 10.50
N LEU A 74 22.66 -11.93 10.36
CA LEU A 74 23.60 -12.37 11.40
C LEU A 74 24.98 -11.81 11.12
N ASP A 75 25.53 -11.04 12.05
CA ASP A 75 26.91 -10.56 12.00
C ASP A 75 27.78 -11.37 12.97
N LEU A 76 28.67 -12.19 12.42
CA LEU A 76 29.59 -13.03 13.19
C LEU A 76 30.81 -12.21 13.62
N ASN A 77 30.85 -11.77 14.88
CA ASN A 77 31.89 -10.90 15.39
C ASN A 77 33.04 -11.63 16.08
N ALA A 78 32.75 -12.82 16.62
CA ALA A 78 33.74 -13.62 17.35
C ALA A 78 33.34 -15.12 17.32
N THR A 79 34.32 -15.98 17.69
CA THR A 79 34.03 -17.39 17.91
C THR A 79 33.52 -17.60 19.33
N SER A 80 32.54 -18.51 19.51
CA SER A 80 32.07 -18.94 20.83
C SER A 80 32.15 -20.47 20.91
N SER A 81 32.54 -20.97 22.07
CA SER A 81 32.50 -22.40 22.38
C SER A 81 31.19 -22.84 23.02
N ALA A 82 30.37 -21.88 23.46
CA ALA A 82 29.03 -22.12 23.99
C ALA A 82 27.98 -21.79 22.92
N ALA A 83 26.89 -22.51 22.95
CA ALA A 83 25.72 -22.17 22.12
C ALA A 83 25.19 -20.78 22.50
N ILE A 84 24.92 -19.96 21.52
CA ILE A 84 24.30 -18.63 21.69
C ILE A 84 22.88 -18.76 21.20
N GLU A 85 21.94 -18.51 22.06
CA GLU A 85 20.53 -18.44 21.70
C GLU A 85 20.23 -17.08 21.06
N ILE A 86 19.72 -17.10 19.83
CA ILE A 86 19.29 -15.91 19.11
C ILE A 86 17.78 -15.84 19.22
N GLY A 87 17.29 -14.95 20.08
CA GLY A 87 15.86 -14.63 20.19
C GLY A 87 15.54 -13.41 19.34
N ALA A 88 14.53 -13.52 18.49
CA ALA A 88 13.87 -12.36 17.91
C ALA A 88 12.63 -12.05 18.75
N ALA A 89 12.60 -10.90 19.38
CA ALA A 89 11.42 -10.40 20.07
C ALA A 89 10.69 -9.42 19.16
N TYR A 90 9.38 -9.59 19.04
CA TYR A 90 8.56 -8.59 18.40
C TYR A 90 8.40 -7.38 19.31
N ASP A 91 8.55 -6.18 18.76
CA ASP A 91 8.36 -4.93 19.50
C ASP A 91 6.86 -4.59 19.58
N GLU A 92 6.27 -4.88 20.74
CA GLU A 92 4.86 -4.61 21.02
C GLU A 92 4.54 -3.11 20.96
N THR A 93 5.48 -2.26 21.42
CA THR A 93 5.28 -0.80 21.43
C THR A 93 5.22 -0.27 20.00
N GLN A 94 6.18 -0.65 19.19
CA GLN A 94 6.20 -0.25 17.78
C GLN A 94 4.99 -0.78 17.02
N ALA A 95 4.54 -1.99 17.28
CA ALA A 95 3.36 -2.57 16.65
C ALA A 95 2.08 -1.80 17.06
N LEU A 96 1.95 -1.42 18.33
CA LEU A 96 0.84 -0.60 18.80
C LEU A 96 0.85 0.81 18.21
N ASP A 97 2.01 1.42 18.07
CA ASP A 97 2.17 2.73 17.43
C ASP A 97 1.72 2.71 15.97
N ILE A 98 2.12 1.67 15.22
CA ILE A 98 1.70 1.46 13.83
C ILE A 98 0.18 1.30 13.75
N LEU A 99 -0.41 0.48 14.63
CA LEU A 99 -1.86 0.26 14.66
C LEU A 99 -2.61 1.54 15.02
N THR A 100 -2.09 2.33 15.97
CA THR A 100 -2.68 3.61 16.40
C THR A 100 -2.66 4.63 15.27
N ALA A 101 -1.53 4.76 14.57
CA ALA A 101 -1.41 5.61 13.40
C ALA A 101 -2.42 5.19 12.31
N PHE A 102 -2.51 3.89 12.03
CA PHE A 102 -3.47 3.33 11.08
C PHE A 102 -4.93 3.72 11.43
N VAL A 103 -5.35 3.50 12.67
CA VAL A 103 -6.71 3.82 13.14
C VAL A 103 -6.98 5.32 13.03
N THR A 104 -6.01 6.16 13.40
CA THR A 104 -6.12 7.62 13.30
C THR A 104 -6.34 8.07 11.86
N GLU A 105 -5.55 7.56 10.91
CA GLU A 105 -5.66 7.93 9.50
C GLU A 105 -6.97 7.45 8.87
N VAL A 106 -7.40 6.23 9.19
CA VAL A 106 -8.71 5.71 8.73
C VAL A 106 -9.86 6.56 9.25
N ASN A 107 -9.84 6.96 10.52
CA ASN A 107 -10.86 7.82 11.13
C ASN A 107 -10.85 9.23 10.50
N THR A 108 -9.67 9.79 10.24
CA THR A 108 -9.51 11.10 9.59
C THR A 108 -10.09 11.07 8.18
N LEU A 109 -9.75 10.07 7.38
CA LEU A 109 -10.29 9.88 6.04
C LEU A 109 -11.81 9.72 6.06
N ARG A 110 -12.32 8.86 6.95
CA ARG A 110 -13.76 8.63 7.13
C ARG A 110 -14.49 9.92 7.52
N THR A 111 -13.97 10.65 8.50
CA THR A 111 -14.56 11.92 8.97
C THR A 111 -14.60 12.94 7.83
N SER A 112 -13.53 13.08 7.07
CA SER A 112 -13.49 13.97 5.91
C SER A 112 -14.57 13.63 4.88
N MET A 113 -14.70 12.33 4.52
CA MET A 113 -15.73 11.88 3.58
C MET A 113 -17.16 12.07 4.14
N THR A 114 -17.35 11.82 5.43
CA THR A 114 -18.66 12.01 6.09
C THR A 114 -19.06 13.47 6.11
N ASN A 115 -18.15 14.37 6.50
CA ASN A 115 -18.40 15.82 6.51
C ASN A 115 -18.75 16.36 5.11
N MET A 116 -18.10 15.83 4.06
CA MET A 116 -18.43 16.20 2.68
C MET A 116 -19.85 15.80 2.28
N THR A 117 -20.37 14.70 2.81
CA THR A 117 -21.68 14.12 2.43
C THR A 117 -22.77 14.38 3.46
N ASP A 118 -22.50 15.12 4.52
CA ASP A 118 -23.45 15.42 5.57
C ASP A 118 -24.70 16.11 4.97
N MET A 119 -25.86 15.70 5.42
CA MET A 119 -27.13 16.23 4.95
C MET A 119 -27.49 17.57 5.59
N GLY A 120 -26.82 17.93 6.69
CA GLY A 120 -27.23 19.01 7.59
C GLY A 120 -28.48 18.62 8.40
N ILE A 121 -28.41 18.75 9.70
CA ILE A 121 -29.54 18.49 10.61
C ILE A 121 -30.04 19.85 11.16
N ASP A 122 -31.34 19.97 11.34
CA ASP A 122 -32.01 21.14 11.99
C ASP A 122 -31.68 22.51 11.39
N GLY A 123 -31.55 22.60 10.07
CA GLY A 123 -31.29 23.85 9.36
C GLY A 123 -29.81 24.26 9.30
N GLY A 124 -28.91 23.39 9.73
CA GLY A 124 -27.46 23.53 9.51
C GLY A 124 -27.08 23.35 8.03
N GLU A 125 -26.03 24.03 7.62
CA GLU A 125 -25.46 23.82 6.28
C GLU A 125 -24.93 22.38 6.15
N GLY A 126 -25.41 21.65 5.16
CA GLY A 126 -24.87 20.32 4.82
C GLY A 126 -23.49 20.43 4.15
N GLY A 127 -22.84 19.29 4.02
CA GLY A 127 -21.56 19.20 3.31
C GLY A 127 -21.67 19.54 1.81
N PRO A 128 -20.57 19.94 1.16
CA PRO A 128 -20.55 20.36 -0.24
C PRO A 128 -20.99 19.26 -1.22
N LEU A 129 -20.85 18.00 -0.85
CA LEU A 129 -21.27 16.82 -1.62
C LEU A 129 -22.46 16.11 -0.94
N ARG A 130 -23.36 16.88 -0.37
CA ARG A 130 -24.54 16.40 0.34
C ARG A 130 -25.32 15.39 -0.50
N GLY A 131 -25.54 14.20 0.07
CA GLY A 131 -26.29 13.14 -0.60
C GLY A 131 -25.53 12.41 -1.71
N ASP A 132 -24.25 12.69 -1.92
CA ASP A 132 -23.44 12.05 -2.95
C ASP A 132 -23.32 10.54 -2.68
N THR A 133 -23.75 9.73 -3.66
CA THR A 133 -23.77 8.28 -3.55
C THR A 133 -22.39 7.65 -3.76
N LEU A 134 -21.51 8.30 -4.56
CA LEU A 134 -20.16 7.80 -4.83
C LEU A 134 -19.32 7.85 -3.55
N ILE A 135 -19.27 9.00 -2.87
CA ILE A 135 -18.52 9.14 -1.62
C ILE A 135 -19.08 8.21 -0.54
N ARG A 136 -20.40 8.05 -0.45
CA ARG A 136 -21.01 7.06 0.45
C ARG A 136 -20.57 5.64 0.12
N SER A 137 -20.43 5.30 -1.14
CA SER A 137 -19.90 3.97 -1.54
C SER A 137 -18.46 3.76 -1.09
N TYR A 138 -17.63 4.80 -1.11
CA TYR A 138 -16.26 4.76 -0.61
C TYR A 138 -16.20 4.61 0.91
N ILE A 139 -17.06 5.31 1.65
CA ILE A 139 -17.20 5.12 3.12
C ILE A 139 -17.56 3.66 3.43
N ASN A 140 -18.53 3.09 2.71
CA ASN A 140 -18.94 1.70 2.88
C ASN A 140 -17.82 0.72 2.50
N ARG A 141 -17.05 1.01 1.45
CA ARG A 141 -15.91 0.19 1.04
C ARG A 141 -14.80 0.23 2.10
N LEU A 142 -14.49 1.41 2.63
CA LEU A 142 -13.52 1.57 3.72
C LEU A 142 -13.95 0.78 4.96
N LYS A 143 -15.23 0.87 5.35
CA LYS A 143 -15.81 0.07 6.43
C LYS A 143 -15.68 -1.44 6.14
N SER A 144 -15.99 -1.88 4.93
CA SER A 144 -15.84 -3.28 4.54
C SER A 144 -14.41 -3.78 4.71
N ILE A 145 -13.41 -3.01 4.26
CA ILE A 145 -11.99 -3.36 4.37
C ILE A 145 -11.58 -3.54 5.84
N THR A 146 -12.08 -2.71 6.75
CA THR A 146 -11.71 -2.76 8.17
C THR A 146 -12.50 -3.79 8.98
N THR A 147 -13.63 -4.29 8.48
CA THR A 147 -14.47 -5.28 9.18
C THR A 147 -14.40 -6.69 8.60
N THR A 148 -13.94 -6.81 7.35
CA THR A 148 -13.77 -8.12 6.70
C THR A 148 -12.56 -8.85 7.26
N PRO A 149 -12.60 -10.19 7.41
CA PRO A 149 -11.45 -10.95 7.83
C PRO A 149 -10.30 -10.86 6.80
N ILE A 150 -9.08 -10.79 7.31
CA ILE A 150 -7.86 -10.91 6.52
C ILE A 150 -7.56 -12.40 6.39
N SER A 151 -7.81 -12.95 5.22
CA SER A 151 -7.71 -14.38 4.93
C SER A 151 -6.35 -14.75 4.34
N ASN A 152 -6.09 -16.05 4.25
CA ASN A 152 -4.92 -16.61 3.58
C ASN A 152 -3.57 -16.28 4.22
N TYR A 153 -3.52 -16.12 5.54
CA TYR A 153 -2.28 -16.09 6.34
C TYR A 153 -2.06 -17.35 7.14
N LYS A 154 -3.16 -17.97 7.53
CA LYS A 154 -3.26 -19.24 8.23
C LYS A 154 -4.64 -19.83 7.99
N GLU A 155 -4.92 -21.02 8.56
CA GLU A 155 -6.23 -21.68 8.41
C GLU A 155 -7.37 -20.81 8.97
N ASP A 156 -7.18 -20.25 10.16
CA ASP A 156 -8.13 -19.33 10.77
C ASP A 156 -7.96 -17.90 10.24
N PRO A 157 -9.06 -17.23 9.87
CA PRO A 157 -8.99 -15.85 9.40
C PRO A 157 -8.62 -14.90 10.55
N ILE A 158 -7.87 -13.84 10.22
CA ILE A 158 -7.42 -12.82 11.15
C ILE A 158 -8.34 -11.60 11.03
N TYR A 159 -8.81 -11.08 12.15
CA TYR A 159 -9.65 -9.88 12.19
C TYR A 159 -8.91 -8.73 12.87
N LEU A 160 -9.23 -7.50 12.49
CA LEU A 160 -8.78 -6.32 13.24
C LEU A 160 -9.20 -6.35 14.70
N SER A 161 -10.38 -6.93 14.99
CA SER A 161 -10.87 -7.09 16.36
C SER A 161 -10.02 -8.04 17.23
N ASN A 162 -9.25 -8.95 16.63
CA ASN A 162 -8.26 -9.75 17.36
C ASN A 162 -7.19 -8.84 17.99
N PHE A 163 -6.79 -7.78 17.27
CA PHE A 163 -5.85 -6.77 17.76
C PHE A 163 -6.52 -5.65 18.57
N GLY A 164 -7.72 -5.88 19.12
CA GLY A 164 -8.42 -4.92 19.95
C GLY A 164 -9.03 -3.73 19.19
N VAL A 165 -9.00 -3.72 17.84
CA VAL A 165 -9.67 -2.66 17.06
C VAL A 165 -11.16 -2.93 16.99
N MET A 166 -11.95 -1.99 17.48
CA MET A 166 -13.41 -2.04 17.48
C MET A 166 -13.99 -0.99 16.55
N THR A 167 -15.14 -1.30 15.97
CA THR A 167 -15.91 -0.33 15.17
C THR A 167 -17.04 0.20 16.03
N GLU A 168 -17.04 1.50 16.26
CA GLU A 168 -18.04 2.21 17.05
C GLU A 168 -19.36 2.38 16.28
N LEU A 169 -20.43 2.81 16.98
CA LEU A 169 -21.76 3.01 16.38
C LEU A 169 -21.75 4.04 15.24
N ASP A 170 -20.94 5.07 15.38
CA ASP A 170 -20.75 6.08 14.32
C ASP A 170 -19.88 5.56 13.17
N GLY A 171 -19.30 4.36 13.31
CA GLY A 171 -18.43 3.70 12.35
C GLY A 171 -16.96 4.14 12.44
N SER A 172 -16.57 4.94 13.44
CA SER A 172 -15.17 5.18 13.76
C SER A 172 -14.51 3.93 14.35
N LEU A 173 -13.18 3.88 14.30
CA LEU A 173 -12.40 2.80 14.89
C LEU A 173 -11.82 3.27 16.22
N SER A 174 -11.82 2.38 17.22
CA SER A 174 -11.14 2.56 18.50
C SER A 174 -10.21 1.39 18.78
N ILE A 175 -9.23 1.55 19.68
CA ILE A 175 -8.29 0.51 20.06
C ILE A 175 -8.42 0.22 21.55
N ASP A 176 -8.68 -1.04 21.87
CA ASP A 176 -8.52 -1.59 23.22
C ASP A 176 -7.07 -2.10 23.36
N THR A 177 -6.24 -1.33 24.02
CA THR A 177 -4.81 -1.62 24.18
C THR A 177 -4.54 -2.86 25.03
N ILE A 178 -5.46 -3.24 25.92
CA ILE A 178 -5.32 -4.44 26.75
C ILE A 178 -5.50 -5.67 25.88
N LYS A 179 -6.59 -5.71 25.09
CA LYS A 179 -6.82 -6.79 24.13
C LYS A 179 -5.71 -6.89 23.08
N PHE A 180 -5.21 -5.74 22.61
CA PHE A 180 -4.06 -5.72 21.71
C PHE A 180 -2.86 -6.45 22.33
N SER A 181 -2.47 -6.05 23.54
CA SER A 181 -1.32 -6.62 24.25
C SER A 181 -1.46 -8.13 24.46
N GLU A 182 -2.63 -8.57 24.91
CA GLU A 182 -2.93 -9.99 25.13
C GLU A 182 -2.83 -10.83 23.87
N TYR A 183 -3.45 -10.36 22.79
CA TYR A 183 -3.41 -11.06 21.51
C TYR A 183 -2.03 -11.05 20.88
N PHE A 184 -1.36 -9.88 20.87
CA PHE A 184 -0.04 -9.72 20.26
C PHE A 184 1.02 -10.58 20.94
N LYS A 185 0.99 -10.72 22.27
CA LYS A 185 1.91 -11.62 23.02
C LYS A 185 1.73 -13.09 22.63
N SER A 186 0.51 -13.48 22.36
CA SER A 186 0.20 -14.88 22.00
C SER A 186 0.39 -15.16 20.52
N ASN A 187 0.19 -14.16 19.64
CA ASN A 187 0.18 -14.31 18.20
C ASN A 187 0.92 -13.16 17.48
N PRO A 188 2.18 -12.89 17.80
CA PRO A 188 2.89 -11.72 17.26
C PRO A 188 3.08 -11.78 15.74
N SER A 189 3.20 -12.99 15.17
CA SER A 189 3.34 -13.19 13.71
C SER A 189 2.11 -12.78 12.91
N ASP A 190 0.92 -12.79 13.54
CA ASP A 190 -0.33 -12.41 12.88
C ASP A 190 -0.37 -10.93 12.52
N PHE A 191 0.44 -10.09 13.19
CA PHE A 191 0.55 -8.67 12.87
C PHE A 191 1.04 -8.42 11.44
N ALA A 192 1.76 -9.38 10.86
CA ALA A 192 2.15 -9.31 9.46
C ALA A 192 0.94 -9.22 8.50
N ALA A 193 -0.21 -9.81 8.88
CA ALA A 193 -1.43 -9.71 8.08
C ALA A 193 -1.95 -8.27 7.94
N LEU A 194 -1.61 -7.39 8.86
CA LEU A 194 -1.96 -5.98 8.77
C LEU A 194 -1.02 -5.22 7.83
N THR A 195 0.27 -5.55 7.83
CA THR A 195 1.32 -4.68 7.30
C THR A 195 1.96 -5.14 5.99
N GLN A 196 2.02 -6.45 5.71
CA GLN A 196 2.76 -6.98 4.57
C GLN A 196 2.12 -8.24 3.98
N ASN A 197 2.15 -8.34 2.66
CA ASN A 197 1.78 -9.57 1.98
C ASN A 197 2.81 -10.66 2.30
N ARG A 198 2.34 -11.86 2.57
CA ARG A 198 3.20 -12.96 2.98
C ARG A 198 2.73 -14.29 2.41
N VAL A 199 3.70 -15.14 2.09
CA VAL A 199 3.49 -16.57 1.82
C VAL A 199 3.87 -17.34 3.08
N THR A 200 2.97 -18.15 3.60
CA THR A 200 3.17 -18.95 4.80
C THR A 200 2.78 -20.41 4.55
N SER A 201 3.27 -21.30 5.39
CA SER A 201 2.94 -22.72 5.35
C SER A 201 2.13 -23.13 6.58
N GLY A 202 1.25 -24.08 6.42
CA GLY A 202 0.53 -24.73 7.53
C GLY A 202 1.39 -25.71 8.33
N SER A 203 2.64 -25.94 7.94
CA SER A 203 3.56 -26.81 8.65
C SER A 203 4.91 -26.13 8.87
N ASP A 204 5.46 -26.23 10.07
CA ASP A 204 6.79 -25.70 10.41
C ASP A 204 7.93 -26.47 9.67
N LEU A 205 7.63 -27.68 9.17
CA LEU A 205 8.56 -28.45 8.36
C LEU A 205 8.56 -28.06 6.88
N VAL A 206 7.82 -27.03 6.49
CA VAL A 206 7.77 -26.48 5.13
C VAL A 206 8.02 -24.98 5.18
N GLN A 207 9.16 -24.54 4.68
CA GLN A 207 9.39 -23.13 4.48
C GLN A 207 8.79 -22.69 3.14
N ALA A 208 7.89 -21.73 3.19
CA ALA A 208 7.28 -21.11 2.01
C ALA A 208 7.68 -19.64 1.93
N THR A 209 8.15 -19.21 0.76
CA THR A 209 8.51 -17.82 0.51
C THR A 209 7.96 -17.39 -0.84
N GLY A 210 7.67 -16.10 -0.99
CA GLY A 210 7.21 -15.52 -2.24
C GLY A 210 8.01 -14.28 -2.59
N THR A 211 8.36 -14.13 -3.86
CA THR A 211 9.04 -12.96 -4.39
C THR A 211 8.17 -12.25 -5.40
N GLY A 212 7.89 -10.96 -5.14
CA GLY A 212 7.10 -10.12 -6.03
C GLY A 212 5.59 -10.28 -5.88
N SER A 213 4.84 -9.70 -6.83
CA SER A 213 3.37 -9.74 -6.89
C SER A 213 2.86 -10.63 -8.03
N LEU A 214 3.59 -11.68 -8.35
CA LEU A 214 3.30 -12.53 -9.51
C LEU A 214 2.34 -13.67 -9.18
N TYR A 215 2.12 -13.96 -7.91
CA TYR A 215 1.20 -14.98 -7.43
C TYR A 215 -0.16 -14.38 -7.05
N LYS A 216 -1.18 -15.21 -7.14
CA LYS A 216 -2.54 -14.83 -6.73
C LYS A 216 -2.75 -15.16 -5.24
N GLU A 217 -3.41 -14.26 -4.51
CA GLU A 217 -3.85 -14.54 -3.13
C GLU A 217 -4.77 -15.77 -3.08
N GLY A 218 -4.63 -16.55 -2.02
CA GLY A 218 -5.42 -17.78 -1.84
C GLY A 218 -4.77 -18.78 -0.90
N THR A 219 -5.47 -19.88 -0.71
CA THR A 219 -4.98 -21.07 0.00
C THR A 219 -4.80 -22.19 -1.01
N TYR A 220 -3.63 -22.79 -1.03
CA TYR A 220 -3.22 -23.79 -2.02
C TYR A 220 -2.81 -25.08 -1.32
N ASP A 221 -3.22 -26.22 -1.83
CA ASP A 221 -2.84 -27.53 -1.31
C ASP A 221 -1.46 -27.93 -1.85
N LEU A 222 -0.49 -28.08 -0.94
CA LEU A 222 0.84 -28.58 -1.26
C LEU A 222 0.88 -30.09 -1.06
N SER A 223 1.22 -30.84 -2.11
CA SER A 223 1.52 -32.27 -2.04
C SER A 223 2.98 -32.53 -2.37
N LEU A 224 3.63 -33.32 -1.53
CA LEU A 224 5.04 -33.63 -1.59
C LEU A 224 5.24 -35.11 -1.91
N THR A 225 6.09 -35.43 -2.87
CA THR A 225 6.46 -36.83 -3.22
C THR A 225 7.86 -37.14 -2.71
N SER A 226 7.96 -38.07 -1.77
CA SER A 226 9.26 -38.55 -1.26
C SER A 226 10.01 -39.38 -2.32
N ALA A 227 11.30 -39.14 -2.43
CA ALA A 227 12.20 -39.90 -3.32
C ALA A 227 12.70 -41.19 -2.68
N ASP A 228 12.92 -41.17 -1.37
CA ASP A 228 13.53 -42.27 -0.63
C ASP A 228 13.09 -42.32 0.85
N SER A 229 13.60 -43.33 1.57
CA SER A 229 13.38 -43.51 3.01
C SER A 229 14.05 -42.44 3.89
N ARG A 230 14.91 -41.58 3.32
CA ARG A 230 15.58 -40.46 4.00
C ARG A 230 14.70 -39.18 3.95
N GLN A 231 13.51 -39.33 3.35
CA GLN A 231 12.55 -38.22 3.21
C GLN A 231 13.10 -36.99 2.46
N THR A 232 13.94 -37.27 1.44
CA THR A 232 14.20 -36.27 0.41
C THR A 232 13.02 -36.24 -0.55
N PHE A 233 12.68 -35.08 -1.06
CA PHE A 233 11.52 -34.91 -1.94
C PHE A 233 11.95 -34.80 -3.38
N SER A 234 11.32 -35.58 -4.27
CA SER A 234 11.60 -35.59 -5.71
C SER A 234 10.64 -34.76 -6.53
N ALA A 235 9.44 -34.53 -6.01
CA ALA A 235 8.43 -33.70 -6.67
C ALA A 235 7.55 -33.00 -5.64
N ALA A 236 7.01 -31.86 -6.05
CA ALA A 236 5.98 -31.13 -5.34
C ALA A 236 4.92 -30.62 -6.32
N THR A 237 3.69 -30.60 -5.90
CA THR A 237 2.58 -29.95 -6.62
C THR A 237 1.89 -28.94 -5.71
N LEU A 238 1.46 -27.82 -6.29
CA LEU A 238 0.67 -26.81 -5.62
C LEU A 238 -0.68 -26.71 -6.35
N ASP A 239 -1.78 -27.10 -5.69
CA ASP A 239 -3.11 -27.32 -6.30
C ASP A 239 -3.04 -28.25 -7.54
N GLY A 240 -2.23 -29.31 -7.45
CA GLY A 240 -2.03 -30.26 -8.55
C GLY A 240 -1.13 -29.77 -9.69
N VAL A 241 -0.63 -28.53 -9.64
CA VAL A 241 0.32 -28.00 -10.61
C VAL A 241 1.74 -28.31 -10.15
N SER A 242 2.50 -28.98 -11.02
CA SER A 242 3.88 -29.39 -10.72
C SER A 242 4.78 -28.17 -10.52
N MET A 243 5.67 -28.28 -9.54
CA MET A 243 6.72 -27.29 -9.27
C MET A 243 8.06 -27.77 -9.80
N VAL A 244 8.93 -26.84 -10.15
CA VAL A 244 10.28 -27.15 -10.65
C VAL A 244 11.26 -27.24 -9.47
N LEU A 245 11.98 -28.38 -9.36
CA LEU A 245 12.99 -28.56 -8.33
C LEU A 245 14.34 -27.99 -8.78
N GLU A 246 14.84 -26.99 -8.09
CA GLU A 246 16.15 -26.39 -8.31
C GLU A 246 16.91 -26.21 -6.99
N GLY A 247 18.03 -26.88 -6.83
CA GLY A 247 18.89 -26.73 -5.64
C GLY A 247 18.21 -27.07 -4.30
N GLY A 248 17.26 -27.99 -4.30
CA GLY A 248 16.49 -28.36 -3.09
C GLY A 248 15.31 -27.51 -2.80
N VAL A 249 14.99 -26.53 -3.65
CA VAL A 249 13.84 -25.64 -3.56
C VAL A 249 12.88 -25.94 -4.70
N PHE A 250 11.60 -26.11 -4.39
CA PHE A 250 10.55 -26.21 -5.39
C PHE A 250 10.06 -24.81 -5.75
N LYS A 251 10.16 -24.48 -7.03
CA LYS A 251 9.77 -23.17 -7.57
C LYS A 251 8.49 -23.30 -8.39
N GLY A 252 7.55 -22.41 -8.13
CA GLY A 252 6.35 -22.28 -8.96
C GLY A 252 6.68 -21.58 -10.27
N ASP A 253 6.19 -22.14 -11.38
CA ASP A 253 6.38 -21.63 -12.75
C ASP A 253 5.07 -21.32 -13.48
N SER A 254 3.94 -21.60 -12.85
CA SER A 254 2.61 -21.30 -13.41
C SER A 254 2.17 -19.87 -13.12
N SER A 255 1.17 -19.37 -13.86
CA SER A 255 0.65 -18.01 -13.73
C SER A 255 0.14 -17.65 -12.33
N ASN A 256 -0.29 -18.66 -11.54
CA ASN A 256 -0.81 -18.45 -10.18
C ASN A 256 0.23 -18.69 -9.09
N THR A 257 1.34 -19.38 -9.41
CA THR A 257 2.36 -19.80 -8.43
C THR A 257 3.73 -19.20 -8.73
N LEU A 258 3.85 -18.43 -9.82
CA LEU A 258 5.12 -17.82 -10.23
C LEU A 258 5.70 -16.96 -9.11
N GLY A 259 6.95 -17.25 -8.73
CA GLY A 259 7.64 -16.53 -7.65
C GLY A 259 7.45 -17.17 -6.27
N ILE A 260 6.67 -18.25 -6.13
CA ILE A 260 6.58 -19.02 -4.89
C ILE A 260 7.73 -20.03 -4.83
N ASN A 261 8.41 -20.09 -3.71
CA ASN A 261 9.47 -21.03 -3.43
C ASN A 261 9.09 -21.85 -2.19
N ILE A 262 9.18 -23.17 -2.30
CA ILE A 262 8.88 -24.13 -1.24
C ILE A 262 10.14 -24.93 -0.94
N THR A 263 10.54 -24.94 0.33
CA THR A 263 11.66 -25.74 0.82
C THR A 263 11.14 -26.68 1.91
N PRO A 264 10.85 -27.95 1.60
CA PRO A 264 10.45 -28.90 2.60
C PRO A 264 11.66 -29.42 3.37
N PHE A 265 11.54 -29.56 4.68
CA PHE A 265 12.51 -30.25 5.54
C PHE A 265 12.16 -31.73 5.62
N SER A 266 13.10 -32.53 6.13
CA SER A 266 12.89 -33.98 6.32
C SER A 266 11.65 -34.24 7.17
N GLY A 267 10.75 -35.10 6.68
CA GLY A 267 9.50 -35.40 7.37
C GLY A 267 8.35 -34.43 7.14
N ALA A 268 8.54 -33.48 6.24
CA ALA A 268 7.47 -32.54 5.90
C ALA A 268 6.23 -33.28 5.39
N PRO A 269 5.05 -33.01 5.96
CA PRO A 269 3.78 -33.54 5.46
C PRO A 269 3.25 -32.73 4.29
N ASP A 270 2.29 -33.31 3.58
CA ASP A 270 1.39 -32.50 2.73
C ASP A 270 0.72 -31.45 3.61
N THR A 271 0.63 -30.24 3.10
CA THR A 271 0.13 -29.10 3.89
C THR A 271 -0.49 -28.03 2.99
N LYS A 272 -1.04 -27.01 3.59
CA LYS A 272 -1.55 -25.84 2.88
C LYS A 272 -0.51 -24.73 2.82
N ILE A 273 -0.45 -24.06 1.70
CA ILE A 273 0.31 -22.82 1.50
C ILE A 273 -0.68 -21.67 1.44
N PHE A 274 -0.46 -20.68 2.29
CA PHE A 274 -1.30 -19.50 2.40
C PHE A 274 -0.59 -18.31 1.75
N ILE A 275 -1.29 -17.64 0.85
CA ILE A 275 -0.80 -16.45 0.15
C ILE A 275 -1.70 -15.29 0.55
N GLY A 276 -1.29 -14.55 1.58
CA GLY A 276 -2.07 -13.50 2.19
C GLY A 276 -1.88 -12.15 1.53
N ASN A 277 -2.98 -11.41 1.41
CA ASN A 277 -3.00 -10.00 1.01
C ASN A 277 -3.25 -9.14 2.26
N SER A 278 -2.29 -8.28 2.61
CA SER A 278 -2.37 -7.48 3.83
C SER A 278 -3.47 -6.43 3.79
N LEU A 279 -3.92 -6.02 4.97
CA LEU A 279 -4.87 -4.94 5.13
C LEU A 279 -4.37 -3.64 4.48
N ILE A 280 -3.10 -3.29 4.69
CA ILE A 280 -2.48 -2.11 4.07
C ILE A 280 -2.46 -2.23 2.54
N ASN A 281 -2.22 -3.42 2.00
CA ASN A 281 -2.27 -3.60 0.55
C ASN A 281 -3.70 -3.46 0.01
N SER A 282 -4.71 -3.99 0.70
CA SER A 282 -6.13 -3.80 0.35
C SER A 282 -6.54 -2.33 0.37
N LEU A 283 -6.06 -1.54 1.34
CA LEU A 283 -6.26 -0.09 1.38
C LEU A 283 -5.52 0.65 0.26
N ARG A 284 -4.31 0.20 -0.06
CA ARG A 284 -3.55 0.76 -1.19
C ARG A 284 -4.27 0.52 -2.52
N ASP A 285 -4.84 -0.66 -2.71
CA ASP A 285 -5.59 -0.99 -3.92
C ASP A 285 -6.91 -0.21 -3.97
N PHE A 286 -7.58 -0.02 -2.84
CA PHE A 286 -8.71 0.90 -2.73
C PHE A 286 -8.29 2.33 -3.12
N SER A 287 -7.23 2.87 -2.53
CA SER A 287 -6.71 4.20 -2.84
C SER A 287 -6.36 4.34 -4.33
N LYS A 288 -5.69 3.36 -4.92
CA LYS A 288 -5.42 3.33 -6.37
C LYS A 288 -6.70 3.37 -7.18
N SER A 289 -7.73 2.60 -6.82
CA SER A 289 -9.00 2.57 -7.55
C SER A 289 -9.71 3.94 -7.53
N VAL A 290 -9.48 4.73 -6.48
CA VAL A 290 -10.03 6.09 -6.33
C VAL A 290 -9.21 7.13 -7.10
N LEU A 291 -7.87 6.97 -7.15
CA LEU A 291 -6.92 7.95 -7.69
C LEU A 291 -6.50 7.70 -9.14
N THR A 292 -6.84 6.55 -9.73
CA THR A 292 -6.47 6.25 -11.12
C THR A 292 -7.21 7.18 -12.08
N PRO A 293 -6.53 7.84 -13.02
CA PRO A 293 -7.16 8.70 -14.02
C PRO A 293 -8.27 7.98 -14.80
N GLY A 294 -9.40 8.66 -15.04
CA GLY A 294 -10.58 8.09 -15.71
C GLY A 294 -11.50 7.31 -14.76
N ASN A 295 -11.31 7.41 -13.45
CA ASN A 295 -12.16 6.77 -12.45
C ASN A 295 -13.52 7.48 -12.29
N ALA A 296 -14.33 6.98 -11.35
CA ALA A 296 -15.66 7.52 -11.08
C ALA A 296 -15.65 8.98 -10.56
N ILE A 297 -14.56 9.43 -9.89
CA ILE A 297 -14.40 10.81 -9.45
C ILE A 297 -14.19 11.73 -10.66
N ASP A 298 -13.29 11.37 -11.58
CA ASP A 298 -13.03 12.16 -12.77
C ASP A 298 -14.30 12.28 -13.64
N SER A 299 -15.04 11.19 -13.80
CA SER A 299 -16.34 11.20 -14.50
C SER A 299 -17.33 12.15 -13.83
N LYS A 300 -17.35 12.15 -12.48
CA LYS A 300 -18.22 13.04 -11.70
C LYS A 300 -17.83 14.50 -11.83
N ILE A 301 -16.53 14.81 -11.80
CA ILE A 301 -16.00 16.16 -12.04
C ILE A 301 -16.39 16.63 -13.44
N SER A 302 -16.27 15.78 -14.45
CA SER A 302 -16.68 16.12 -15.82
C SER A 302 -18.17 16.45 -15.91
N ASN A 303 -19.03 15.62 -15.28
CA ASN A 303 -20.49 15.88 -15.26
C ASN A 303 -20.82 17.22 -14.56
N TYR A 304 -20.20 17.52 -13.43
CA TYR A 304 -20.43 18.80 -12.74
C TYR A 304 -19.96 20.00 -13.58
N ASN A 305 -18.87 19.88 -14.32
CA ASN A 305 -18.40 20.94 -15.21
C ASN A 305 -19.39 21.15 -16.37
N GLU A 306 -20.00 20.09 -16.90
CA GLU A 306 -21.06 20.18 -17.91
C GLU A 306 -22.32 20.86 -17.33
N GLU A 307 -22.75 20.49 -16.12
CA GLU A 307 -23.87 21.13 -15.43
C GLU A 307 -23.61 22.62 -15.19
N ILE A 308 -22.40 22.99 -14.73
CA ILE A 308 -21.99 24.38 -14.56
C ILE A 308 -22.11 25.14 -15.88
N THR A 309 -21.56 24.60 -16.97
CA THR A 309 -21.65 25.22 -18.30
C THR A 309 -23.09 25.42 -18.73
N THR A 310 -23.95 24.42 -18.52
CA THR A 310 -25.39 24.50 -18.84
C THR A 310 -26.08 25.61 -18.03
N HIS A 311 -25.80 25.70 -16.74
CA HIS A 311 -26.40 26.74 -15.90
C HIS A 311 -25.88 28.14 -16.25
N GLU A 312 -24.62 28.31 -16.64
CA GLU A 312 -24.07 29.57 -17.13
C GLU A 312 -24.80 30.01 -18.42
N GLU A 313 -25.07 29.10 -19.36
CA GLU A 313 -25.86 29.39 -20.55
C GLU A 313 -27.32 29.77 -20.21
N GLU A 314 -27.95 29.10 -19.25
CA GLU A 314 -29.29 29.40 -18.78
C GLU A 314 -29.35 30.80 -18.12
N LEU A 315 -28.34 31.16 -17.30
CA LEU A 315 -28.23 32.49 -16.72
C LEU A 315 -28.12 33.59 -17.80
N LEU A 316 -27.28 33.36 -18.83
CA LEU A 316 -27.14 34.29 -19.94
C LEU A 316 -28.46 34.49 -20.72
N LYS A 317 -29.23 33.42 -20.94
CA LYS A 317 -30.56 33.48 -21.55
C LYS A 317 -31.54 34.28 -20.67
N LEU A 318 -31.50 34.06 -19.37
CA LEU A 318 -32.35 34.79 -18.41
C LEU A 318 -32.00 36.26 -18.37
N GLU A 319 -30.72 36.65 -18.32
CA GLU A 319 -30.27 38.03 -18.41
C GLU A 319 -30.75 38.71 -19.69
N THR A 320 -30.60 38.06 -20.85
CA THR A 320 -31.10 38.59 -22.12
C THR A 320 -32.60 38.76 -22.12
N ALA A 321 -33.36 37.82 -21.56
CA ALA A 321 -34.81 37.92 -21.42
C ALA A 321 -35.22 39.06 -20.46
N MET A 322 -34.47 39.27 -19.38
CA MET A 322 -34.68 40.39 -18.44
C MET A 322 -34.41 41.74 -19.11
N GLU A 323 -33.32 41.88 -19.87
CA GLU A 323 -33.03 43.12 -20.63
C GLU A 323 -34.11 43.41 -21.66
N THR A 324 -34.55 42.41 -22.42
CA THR A 324 -35.63 42.54 -23.38
C THR A 324 -36.96 42.99 -22.70
N THR A 325 -37.25 42.36 -21.57
CA THR A 325 -38.42 42.67 -20.78
C THR A 325 -38.35 44.10 -20.21
N ARG A 326 -37.18 44.49 -19.71
CA ARG A 326 -36.93 45.85 -19.22
C ARG A 326 -37.10 46.88 -20.34
N ALA A 327 -36.50 46.65 -21.50
CA ALA A 327 -36.62 47.52 -22.67
C ALA A 327 -38.10 47.71 -23.07
N ARG A 328 -38.87 46.62 -23.15
CA ARG A 328 -40.33 46.68 -23.44
C ARG A 328 -41.09 47.53 -22.38
N TYR A 329 -40.84 47.38 -21.12
CA TYR A 329 -41.49 48.16 -20.10
C TYR A 329 -41.07 49.63 -20.17
N VAL A 330 -39.80 49.95 -20.41
CA VAL A 330 -39.35 51.35 -20.63
C VAL A 330 -40.08 51.98 -21.80
N GLU A 331 -40.22 51.26 -22.92
CA GLU A 331 -40.99 51.73 -24.09
C GLU A 331 -42.47 51.95 -23.76
N GLN A 332 -43.11 51.01 -23.04
CA GLN A 332 -44.51 51.16 -22.60
C GLN A 332 -44.69 52.34 -21.66
N PHE A 333 -43.76 52.57 -20.70
CA PHE A 333 -43.81 53.73 -19.82
C PHE A 333 -43.61 55.02 -20.58
N ALA A 334 -42.67 55.09 -21.51
CA ALA A 334 -42.47 56.29 -22.34
C ALA A 334 -43.72 56.59 -23.24
N ALA A 335 -44.34 55.55 -23.80
CA ALA A 335 -45.58 55.70 -24.55
C ALA A 335 -46.74 56.20 -23.65
N MET A 336 -46.86 55.65 -22.43
CA MET A 336 -47.84 56.06 -21.45
C MET A 336 -47.61 57.51 -21.00
N GLU A 337 -46.35 57.90 -20.72
CA GLU A 337 -45.99 59.28 -20.36
C GLU A 337 -46.34 60.28 -21.47
N THR A 338 -46.05 59.88 -22.74
CA THR A 338 -46.42 60.65 -23.92
C THR A 338 -47.93 60.81 -24.03
N ALA A 339 -48.70 59.69 -23.83
CA ALA A 339 -50.18 59.78 -23.82
C ALA A 339 -50.76 60.70 -22.68
N VAL A 340 -50.23 60.54 -21.46
CA VAL A 340 -50.60 61.37 -20.31
C VAL A 340 -50.26 62.84 -20.57
N SER A 341 -49.12 63.15 -21.15
CA SER A 341 -48.76 64.51 -21.54
C SER A 341 -49.72 65.12 -22.59
N SER A 342 -50.08 64.26 -23.58
CA SER A 342 -51.05 64.63 -24.63
C SER A 342 -52.45 64.90 -24.05
N PHE A 343 -52.90 64.01 -23.13
CA PHE A 343 -54.17 64.26 -22.40
C PHE A 343 -54.16 65.54 -21.55
N LYS A 344 -53.08 65.85 -20.89
CA LYS A 344 -52.88 67.04 -20.11
C LYS A 344 -52.97 68.28 -21.01
N LYS A 345 -52.28 68.32 -22.15
CA LYS A 345 -52.39 69.42 -23.15
C LYS A 345 -53.78 69.61 -23.67
N THR A 346 -54.48 68.45 -23.96
CA THR A 346 -55.87 68.48 -24.41
C THR A 346 -56.78 69.05 -23.31
N GLY A 347 -56.56 68.71 -22.05
CA GLY A 347 -57.27 69.25 -20.90
C GLY A 347 -57.04 70.77 -20.74
N GLU A 348 -55.78 71.19 -20.87
CA GLU A 348 -55.44 72.66 -20.87
C GLU A 348 -56.09 73.38 -22.01
N TYR A 349 -56.08 72.82 -23.22
CA TYR A 349 -56.82 73.43 -24.37
C TYR A 349 -58.30 73.53 -24.14
N LEU A 350 -58.98 72.53 -23.63
CA LEU A 350 -60.41 72.55 -23.29
C LEU A 350 -60.70 73.58 -22.20
N THR A 351 -59.83 73.69 -21.20
CA THR A 351 -59.99 74.73 -20.14
C THR A 351 -59.91 76.13 -20.72
N ASN A 352 -58.88 76.37 -21.56
CA ASN A 352 -58.72 77.69 -22.20
C ASN A 352 -59.88 77.99 -23.17
N PHE A 353 -60.35 76.94 -23.92
CA PHE A 353 -61.56 77.12 -24.78
C PHE A 353 -62.83 77.48 -24.00
N MET A 354 -63.09 76.80 -22.88
CA MET A 354 -64.22 77.09 -21.99
C MET A 354 -64.12 78.48 -21.38
N GLU A 355 -62.95 78.95 -21.02
CA GLU A 355 -62.70 80.31 -20.52
C GLU A 355 -62.95 81.34 -21.60
N SER A 356 -62.48 81.13 -22.84
CA SER A 356 -62.74 82.02 -23.97
C SER A 356 -64.21 82.06 -24.33
N TRP A 357 -64.91 80.95 -24.29
CA TRP A 357 -66.38 80.88 -24.54
C TRP A 357 -67.18 81.61 -23.48
N ARG A 358 -66.78 81.45 -22.21
CA ARG A 358 -67.36 82.22 -21.08
C ARG A 358 -67.15 83.73 -21.22
N ALA A 359 -65.94 84.13 -21.70
CA ALA A 359 -65.65 85.55 -21.92
C ALA A 359 -66.42 86.15 -23.07
N GLY A 360 -66.81 85.36 -24.10
CA GLY A 360 -67.62 85.77 -25.23
C GLY A 360 -69.15 85.83 -24.96
N LEU A 361 -69.62 85.38 -23.79
CA LEU A 361 -71.00 85.41 -23.34
C LEU A 361 -71.31 86.61 -22.39
N LYS A 362 -70.36 87.50 -22.17
CA LYS A 362 -70.51 88.73 -21.50
C LYS A 362 -70.53 89.88 -22.51
#